data_b2daa726fa82e7ef074bb57b836fed8f
#
_entry.id   b2daa726fa82e7ef074bb57b836fed8f
#
_cell.length_a   1.000
_cell.length_b   1.000
_cell.length_c   1.000
_cell.angle_alpha   90.00
_cell.angle_beta   90.00
_cell.angle_gamma   90.00
#
_symmetry.space_group_name_H-M   'P 1'
#
loop_
_entity.id
_entity.type
_entity.pdbx_description
1 polymer ?
#
loop_
_entity_poly.entity_id
_entity_poly.type
_entity_poly.pdbx_seq_one_letter_code
_entity_poly.pdbx_strand_id
1 'polypeptide(L)'
;MTDGALVSAGMVASSLSTSTSFVHPLAADMRRHLFSSQAKAPALATIHDHYLCLALAVRDRLLASWVDTAETYTNQVVRTAVYLSAEYLLGPHLENNLVNLGLYREAEAACQELNLSLEQLIAEEPEPGLGNGGLGRLAACFQESMATLELPAIGYGIRYEFGIFRQQIGPSGQVESTDPWLARGNPWEVIRPEWTYPVIIGGQMVIGVAYDTPFLGYGVRTANTLRLWSAHAPEDFDFASFNAGDYTRAVLHKVQSETLSKVLYPNDEMEQGKRLRLSQQIFFVSCSLQDMFRILKGQGLSVTEFHKKFAVQLNDTHPAIAVAELMQIGRAHV
;
A
#
# COMPACT_ATOMS: atom_id res chain seq x y z
N MET A 1 -65.15 37.74 -51.42
CA MET A 1 -64.63 36.66 -52.22
C MET A 1 -63.14 36.51 -51.89
N THR A 2 -62.83 35.54 -51.33
CA THR A 2 -61.78 34.53 -51.41
C THR A 2 -61.40 34.04 -50.03
N ASP A 3 -61.67 32.76 -49.85
CA ASP A 3 -61.34 31.92 -48.75
C ASP A 3 -59.82 31.85 -48.48
N GLY A 4 -59.42 31.93 -47.21
CA GLY A 4 -58.10 31.65 -46.76
C GLY A 4 -58.11 30.46 -45.76
N ALA A 5 -57.70 29.30 -46.22
CA ALA A 5 -57.70 28.09 -45.49
C ALA A 5 -56.62 28.14 -44.36
N LEU A 6 -57.05 27.91 -43.14
CA LEU A 6 -56.20 27.67 -41.98
C LEU A 6 -55.61 26.22 -42.02
N VAL A 7 -54.28 26.09 -42.15
CA VAL A 7 -53.58 24.84 -42.01
C VAL A 7 -53.24 24.66 -40.52
N SER A 8 -53.88 23.68 -39.91
CA SER A 8 -53.59 23.19 -38.54
C SER A 8 -52.26 22.47 -38.51
N ALA A 9 -51.27 23.05 -37.85
CA ALA A 9 -50.01 22.36 -37.50
C ALA A 9 -50.23 21.49 -36.30
N GLY A 10 -50.36 20.18 -36.53
CA GLY A 10 -50.35 19.17 -35.46
C GLY A 10 -48.97 19.09 -34.81
N MET A 11 -48.88 19.52 -33.54
CA MET A 11 -47.74 19.28 -32.69
C MET A 11 -47.69 17.79 -32.34
N VAL A 12 -46.76 17.04 -32.94
CA VAL A 12 -46.38 15.71 -32.48
C VAL A 12 -45.50 15.90 -31.23
N ALA A 13 -46.11 15.74 -30.07
CA ALA A 13 -45.38 15.60 -28.81
C ALA A 13 -44.64 14.26 -28.80
N SER A 14 -43.35 14.23 -29.15
CA SER A 14 -42.49 13.09 -28.90
C SER A 14 -42.30 13.01 -27.39
N SER A 15 -42.94 12.04 -26.77
CA SER A 15 -42.65 11.62 -25.40
C SER A 15 -41.21 11.07 -25.34
N LEU A 16 -40.28 11.93 -25.00
CA LEU A 16 -38.96 11.47 -24.48
C LEU A 16 -39.24 10.75 -23.18
N SER A 17 -39.37 9.43 -23.26
CA SER A 17 -39.28 8.57 -22.09
C SER A 17 -37.84 8.66 -21.57
N THR A 18 -37.59 9.53 -20.62
CA THR A 18 -36.43 9.48 -19.79
C THR A 18 -36.54 8.23 -18.93
N SER A 19 -36.12 7.08 -19.48
CA SER A 19 -35.74 5.94 -18.67
C SER A 19 -34.53 6.43 -17.84
N THR A 20 -34.77 6.78 -16.60
CA THR A 20 -33.72 6.87 -15.58
C THR A 20 -33.17 5.46 -15.45
N SER A 21 -32.17 5.11 -16.28
CA SER A 21 -31.41 3.89 -16.12
C SER A 21 -30.77 3.97 -14.74
N PHE A 22 -31.18 3.07 -13.86
CA PHE A 22 -30.56 2.96 -12.54
C PHE A 22 -29.11 2.62 -12.75
N VAL A 23 -28.22 3.58 -12.50
CA VAL A 23 -26.77 3.39 -12.61
C VAL A 23 -26.29 2.72 -11.34
N HIS A 24 -25.63 1.57 -11.46
CA HIS A 24 -25.10 0.85 -10.33
C HIS A 24 -24.08 1.74 -9.58
N PRO A 25 -24.17 1.92 -8.24
CA PRO A 25 -23.31 2.85 -7.51
C PRO A 25 -21.80 2.62 -7.74
N LEU A 26 -21.36 1.38 -7.80
CA LEU A 26 -19.96 1.05 -8.06
C LEU A 26 -19.54 1.40 -9.50
N ALA A 27 -20.43 1.20 -10.49
CA ALA A 27 -20.18 1.62 -11.88
C ALA A 27 -20.08 3.16 -12.01
N ALA A 28 -20.89 3.90 -11.25
CA ALA A 28 -20.79 5.36 -11.17
C ALA A 28 -19.44 5.80 -10.58
N ASP A 29 -18.98 5.15 -9.53
CA ASP A 29 -17.67 5.42 -8.91
C ASP A 29 -16.52 5.10 -9.87
N MET A 30 -16.58 3.98 -10.59
CA MET A 30 -15.59 3.65 -11.61
C MET A 30 -15.50 4.72 -12.70
N ARG A 31 -16.66 5.21 -13.21
CA ARG A 31 -16.70 6.33 -14.17
C ARG A 31 -16.11 7.62 -13.59
N ARG A 32 -16.42 7.91 -12.32
CA ARG A 32 -15.87 9.07 -11.61
C ARG A 32 -14.34 8.97 -11.53
N HIS A 33 -13.78 7.82 -11.14
CA HIS A 33 -12.34 7.62 -11.08
C HIS A 33 -11.66 7.64 -12.45
N LEU A 34 -12.34 7.15 -13.51
CA LEU A 34 -11.79 7.26 -14.86
C LEU A 34 -11.57 8.72 -15.27
N PHE A 35 -12.51 9.60 -14.91
CA PHE A 35 -12.38 11.04 -15.14
C PHE A 35 -11.40 11.70 -14.14
N SER A 36 -11.63 11.55 -12.83
CA SER A 36 -10.95 12.35 -11.80
C SER A 36 -9.56 11.84 -11.46
N SER A 37 -9.30 10.52 -11.54
CA SER A 37 -8.05 9.90 -11.15
C SER A 37 -7.18 9.51 -12.35
N GLN A 38 -7.78 9.06 -13.47
CA GLN A 38 -7.06 8.66 -14.67
C GLN A 38 -7.05 9.76 -15.76
N ALA A 39 -7.88 10.80 -15.63
CA ALA A 39 -8.02 11.87 -16.61
C ALA A 39 -8.25 11.35 -18.04
N LYS A 40 -9.05 10.28 -18.20
CA LYS A 40 -9.30 9.62 -19.49
C LYS A 40 -10.76 9.60 -19.88
N ALA A 41 -10.99 9.72 -21.20
CA ALA A 41 -12.29 9.45 -21.80
C ALA A 41 -12.50 7.91 -21.91
N PRO A 42 -13.76 7.39 -21.81
CA PRO A 42 -14.02 5.95 -21.86
C PRO A 42 -13.46 5.24 -23.11
N ALA A 43 -13.51 5.92 -24.27
CA ALA A 43 -13.00 5.36 -25.53
C ALA A 43 -11.48 5.19 -25.58
N LEU A 44 -10.73 5.80 -24.65
CA LEU A 44 -9.28 5.76 -24.58
C LEU A 44 -8.77 4.93 -23.38
N ALA A 45 -9.68 4.43 -22.56
CA ALA A 45 -9.33 3.66 -21.37
C ALA A 45 -8.82 2.26 -21.73
N THR A 46 -7.71 1.87 -21.12
CA THR A 46 -7.16 0.51 -21.21
C THR A 46 -7.78 -0.38 -20.14
N ILE A 47 -7.57 -1.69 -20.23
CA ILE A 47 -8.00 -2.63 -19.19
C ILE A 47 -7.39 -2.28 -17.83
N HIS A 48 -6.14 -1.85 -17.81
CA HIS A 48 -5.45 -1.40 -16.60
C HIS A 48 -6.09 -0.15 -15.99
N ASP A 49 -6.53 0.81 -16.80
CA ASP A 49 -7.24 1.98 -16.28
C ASP A 49 -8.56 1.59 -15.61
N HIS A 50 -9.27 0.63 -16.20
CA HIS A 50 -10.50 0.10 -15.59
C HIS A 50 -10.23 -0.68 -14.30
N TYR A 51 -9.13 -1.46 -14.25
CA TYR A 51 -8.66 -2.08 -13.01
C TYR A 51 -8.41 -1.01 -11.93
N LEU A 52 -7.64 0.04 -12.23
CA LEU A 52 -7.37 1.12 -11.28
C LEU A 52 -8.67 1.82 -10.82
N CYS A 53 -9.63 2.04 -11.73
CA CYS A 53 -10.92 2.64 -11.37
C CYS A 53 -11.72 1.77 -10.41
N LEU A 54 -11.77 0.45 -10.64
CA LEU A 54 -12.43 -0.49 -9.74
C LEU A 54 -11.70 -0.57 -8.39
N ALA A 55 -10.37 -0.70 -8.40
CA ALA A 55 -9.55 -0.73 -7.19
C ALA A 55 -9.74 0.52 -6.33
N LEU A 56 -9.73 1.72 -6.93
CA LEU A 56 -9.98 2.98 -6.23
C LEU A 56 -11.40 3.07 -5.67
N ALA A 57 -12.41 2.62 -6.43
CA ALA A 57 -13.79 2.61 -5.97
C ALA A 57 -14.01 1.64 -4.80
N VAL A 58 -13.32 0.49 -4.78
CA VAL A 58 -13.31 -0.46 -3.65
C VAL A 58 -12.54 0.13 -2.47
N ARG A 59 -11.37 0.76 -2.72
CA ARG A 59 -10.58 1.43 -1.70
C ARG A 59 -11.36 2.53 -0.98
N ASP A 60 -12.15 3.34 -1.69
CA ASP A 60 -12.96 4.40 -1.07
C ASP A 60 -13.86 3.83 0.06
N ARG A 61 -14.39 2.61 -0.11
CA ARG A 61 -15.20 1.93 0.90
C ARG A 61 -14.37 1.36 2.03
N LEU A 62 -13.21 0.81 1.69
CA LEU A 62 -12.25 0.29 2.66
C LEU A 62 -11.71 1.38 3.59
N LEU A 63 -11.43 2.57 3.05
CA LEU A 63 -10.90 3.71 3.82
C LEU A 63 -11.85 4.16 4.92
N ALA A 64 -13.16 4.08 4.74
CA ALA A 64 -14.12 4.40 5.78
C ALA A 64 -13.95 3.51 7.02
N SER A 65 -13.85 2.19 6.81
CA SER A 65 -13.60 1.23 7.89
C SER A 65 -12.23 1.43 8.54
N TRP A 66 -11.22 1.78 7.74
CA TRP A 66 -9.86 2.00 8.25
C TRP A 66 -9.75 3.24 9.14
N VAL A 67 -10.38 4.35 8.74
CA VAL A 67 -10.42 5.57 9.54
C VAL A 67 -11.17 5.32 10.85
N ASP A 68 -12.36 4.72 10.80
CA ASP A 68 -13.16 4.37 11.99
C ASP A 68 -12.36 3.48 12.97
N THR A 69 -11.61 2.50 12.43
CA THR A 69 -10.74 1.61 13.23
C THR A 69 -9.61 2.39 13.90
N ALA A 70 -8.91 3.26 13.15
CA ALA A 70 -7.80 4.05 13.66
C ALA A 70 -8.27 5.03 14.76
N GLU A 71 -9.42 5.68 14.58
CA GLU A 71 -10.03 6.55 15.58
C GLU A 71 -10.40 5.77 16.86
N THR A 72 -11.00 4.59 16.70
CA THR A 72 -11.35 3.71 17.83
C THR A 72 -10.12 3.33 18.64
N TYR A 73 -9.04 2.89 17.96
CA TYR A 73 -7.80 2.48 18.64
C TYR A 73 -7.09 3.65 19.33
N THR A 74 -7.22 4.85 18.79
CA THR A 74 -6.65 6.06 19.38
C THR A 74 -7.44 6.47 20.62
N ASN A 75 -8.76 6.56 20.52
CA ASN A 75 -9.62 7.05 21.58
C ASN A 75 -9.72 6.08 22.78
N GLN A 76 -9.67 4.78 22.53
CA GLN A 76 -9.76 3.77 23.60
C GLN A 76 -8.40 3.37 24.18
N VAL A 77 -7.29 3.89 23.63
CA VAL A 77 -5.92 3.56 24.07
C VAL A 77 -5.70 2.05 24.17
N VAL A 78 -6.20 1.31 23.18
CA VAL A 78 -6.17 -0.16 23.17
C VAL A 78 -4.75 -0.72 23.13
N ARG A 79 -4.54 -1.87 23.79
CA ARG A 79 -3.30 -2.64 23.63
C ARG A 79 -3.21 -3.18 22.21
N THR A 80 -2.08 -2.95 21.55
CA THR A 80 -1.90 -3.25 20.13
C THR A 80 -0.87 -4.35 19.92
N ALA A 81 -1.22 -5.37 19.14
CA ALA A 81 -0.25 -6.33 18.63
C ALA A 81 0.57 -5.68 17.52
N VAL A 82 1.88 -5.85 17.58
CA VAL A 82 2.81 -5.34 16.56
C VAL A 82 3.53 -6.53 15.93
N TYR A 83 3.44 -6.64 14.61
CA TYR A 83 4.06 -7.72 13.87
C TYR A 83 5.21 -7.16 13.02
N LEU A 84 6.45 -7.46 13.42
CA LEU A 84 7.66 -7.06 12.69
C LEU A 84 8.08 -8.17 11.74
N SER A 85 8.07 -7.90 10.43
CA SER A 85 8.48 -8.87 9.41
C SER A 85 9.26 -8.22 8.29
N ALA A 86 10.32 -8.88 7.83
CA ALA A 86 11.07 -8.46 6.65
C ALA A 86 10.29 -8.70 5.36
N GLU A 87 9.27 -9.57 5.37
CA GLU A 87 8.46 -9.88 4.20
C GLU A 87 6.98 -10.07 4.53
N TYR A 88 6.13 -9.74 3.54
CA TYR A 88 4.69 -9.95 3.56
C TYR A 88 4.24 -10.46 2.19
N LEU A 89 3.98 -11.75 2.07
CA LEU A 89 3.45 -12.35 0.83
C LEU A 89 1.93 -12.24 0.81
N LEU A 90 1.46 -11.08 0.37
CA LEU A 90 0.05 -10.67 0.48
C LEU A 90 -0.84 -11.34 -0.57
N GLY A 91 -0.33 -11.50 -1.79
CA GLY A 91 -1.14 -11.76 -2.97
C GLY A 91 -1.90 -10.50 -3.45
N PRO A 92 -2.68 -10.60 -4.54
CA PRO A 92 -3.50 -9.50 -5.05
C PRO A 92 -4.54 -9.04 -4.04
N HIS A 93 -4.77 -7.72 -3.98
CA HIS A 93 -5.67 -7.11 -3.00
C HIS A 93 -7.12 -6.99 -3.49
N LEU A 94 -7.34 -6.82 -4.81
CA LEU A 94 -8.67 -6.50 -5.34
C LEU A 94 -9.70 -7.56 -4.99
N GLU A 95 -9.42 -8.81 -5.31
CA GLU A 95 -10.37 -9.92 -5.06
C GLU A 95 -10.57 -10.12 -3.56
N ASN A 96 -9.49 -10.10 -2.78
CA ASN A 96 -9.56 -10.23 -1.32
C ASN A 96 -10.43 -9.12 -0.69
N ASN A 97 -10.24 -7.88 -1.11
CA ASN A 97 -11.02 -6.75 -0.61
C ASN A 97 -12.50 -6.81 -1.07
N LEU A 98 -12.78 -7.27 -2.29
CA LEU A 98 -14.15 -7.50 -2.75
C LEU A 98 -14.87 -8.53 -1.90
N VAL A 99 -14.19 -9.63 -1.54
CA VAL A 99 -14.75 -10.68 -0.68
C VAL A 99 -14.96 -10.15 0.74
N ASN A 100 -13.97 -9.51 1.33
CA ASN A 100 -14.02 -9.03 2.71
C ASN A 100 -15.05 -7.93 2.92
N LEU A 101 -15.25 -7.06 1.92
CA LEU A 101 -16.30 -6.02 1.92
C LEU A 101 -17.69 -6.57 1.54
N GLY A 102 -17.78 -7.82 1.06
CA GLY A 102 -19.03 -8.38 0.54
C GLY A 102 -19.50 -7.75 -0.78
N LEU A 103 -18.57 -7.17 -1.55
CA LEU A 103 -18.87 -6.39 -2.78
C LEU A 103 -18.66 -7.18 -4.08
N TYR A 104 -18.35 -8.47 -4.01
CA TYR A 104 -18.01 -9.26 -5.20
C TYR A 104 -19.12 -9.25 -6.26
N ARG A 105 -20.36 -9.50 -5.83
CA ARG A 105 -21.53 -9.49 -6.74
C ARG A 105 -21.85 -8.11 -7.30
N GLU A 106 -21.68 -7.07 -6.48
CA GLU A 106 -21.85 -5.70 -6.92
C GLU A 106 -20.79 -5.31 -7.97
N ALA A 107 -19.56 -5.79 -7.79
CA ALA A 107 -18.49 -5.58 -8.76
C ALA A 107 -18.77 -6.30 -10.08
N GLU A 108 -19.29 -7.54 -10.06
CA GLU A 108 -19.73 -8.24 -11.26
C GLU A 108 -20.83 -7.46 -11.99
N ALA A 109 -21.86 -7.00 -11.28
CA ALA A 109 -22.94 -6.22 -11.87
C ALA A 109 -22.46 -4.88 -12.46
N ALA A 110 -21.58 -4.18 -11.75
CA ALA A 110 -20.99 -2.94 -12.22
C ALA A 110 -20.12 -3.15 -13.47
N CYS A 111 -19.31 -4.19 -13.50
CA CYS A 111 -18.52 -4.56 -14.67
C CYS A 111 -19.41 -4.89 -15.87
N GLN A 112 -20.48 -5.66 -15.68
CA GLN A 112 -21.45 -5.99 -16.74
C GLN A 112 -22.12 -4.71 -17.31
N GLU A 113 -22.52 -3.76 -16.47
CA GLU A 113 -23.06 -2.47 -16.92
C GLU A 113 -22.07 -1.68 -17.79
N LEU A 114 -20.77 -1.80 -17.47
CA LEU A 114 -19.69 -1.12 -18.21
C LEU A 114 -19.16 -1.94 -19.41
N ASN A 115 -19.74 -3.11 -19.71
CA ASN A 115 -19.25 -4.06 -20.71
C ASN A 115 -17.79 -4.52 -20.44
N LEU A 116 -17.44 -4.73 -19.16
CA LEU A 116 -16.16 -5.21 -18.69
C LEU A 116 -16.28 -6.61 -18.09
N SER A 117 -15.19 -7.38 -18.04
CA SER A 117 -15.08 -8.63 -17.29
C SER A 117 -14.38 -8.38 -15.97
N LEU A 118 -15.02 -8.70 -14.83
CA LEU A 118 -14.40 -8.62 -13.51
C LEU A 118 -13.17 -9.51 -13.43
N GLU A 119 -13.23 -10.71 -13.98
CA GLU A 119 -12.13 -11.68 -14.00
C GLU A 119 -10.87 -11.10 -14.69
N GLN A 120 -11.07 -10.40 -15.83
CA GLN A 120 -9.96 -9.73 -16.52
C GLN A 120 -9.38 -8.58 -15.70
N LEU A 121 -10.21 -7.84 -14.96
CA LEU A 121 -9.74 -6.76 -14.08
C LEU A 121 -8.94 -7.31 -12.90
N ILE A 122 -9.39 -8.42 -12.28
CA ILE A 122 -8.65 -9.10 -11.21
C ILE A 122 -7.30 -9.61 -11.73
N ALA A 123 -7.26 -10.19 -12.91
CA ALA A 123 -6.03 -10.70 -13.53
C ALA A 123 -5.02 -9.61 -13.93
N GLU A 124 -5.46 -8.34 -14.05
CA GLU A 124 -4.59 -7.20 -14.38
C GLU A 124 -3.79 -6.69 -13.16
N GLU A 125 -4.19 -7.06 -11.93
CA GLU A 125 -3.52 -6.61 -10.72
C GLU A 125 -2.13 -7.22 -10.59
N PRO A 126 -1.05 -6.40 -10.45
CA PRO A 126 0.27 -6.92 -10.16
C PRO A 126 0.32 -7.45 -8.72
N GLU A 127 0.90 -8.63 -8.53
CA GLU A 127 1.14 -9.16 -7.19
C GLU A 127 2.19 -8.31 -6.47
N PRO A 128 1.95 -7.88 -5.22
CA PRO A 128 2.93 -7.12 -4.44
C PRO A 128 4.23 -7.91 -4.22
N GLY A 129 5.36 -7.35 -4.67
CA GLY A 129 6.68 -7.96 -4.55
C GLY A 129 7.30 -7.86 -3.16
N LEU A 130 6.53 -8.10 -2.11
CA LEU A 130 6.89 -7.86 -0.71
C LEU A 130 7.22 -9.14 0.06
N GLY A 131 7.18 -10.29 -0.56
CA GLY A 131 7.43 -11.59 0.08
C GLY A 131 7.85 -12.65 -0.90
N ASN A 132 8.36 -13.78 -0.39
CA ASN A 132 8.89 -14.88 -1.19
C ASN A 132 8.27 -16.24 -0.85
N GLY A 133 8.01 -16.50 0.44
CA GLY A 133 7.62 -17.85 0.85
C GLY A 133 6.78 -17.91 2.12
N GLY A 134 6.92 -19.02 2.84
CA GLY A 134 6.09 -19.33 4.02
C GLY A 134 6.16 -18.31 5.14
N LEU A 135 7.32 -17.68 5.34
CA LEU A 135 7.50 -16.62 6.33
C LEU A 135 6.60 -15.40 6.01
N GLY A 136 6.66 -14.92 4.77
CA GLY A 136 5.85 -13.78 4.31
C GLY A 136 4.37 -14.13 4.26
N ARG A 137 4.01 -15.36 3.87
CA ARG A 137 2.61 -15.81 3.88
C ARG A 137 2.05 -15.92 5.29
N LEU A 138 2.84 -16.41 6.25
CA LEU A 138 2.44 -16.43 7.66
C LEU A 138 2.14 -15.02 8.18
N ALA A 139 3.01 -14.05 7.88
CA ALA A 139 2.80 -12.65 8.25
C ALA A 139 1.50 -12.10 7.67
N ALA A 140 1.22 -12.34 6.40
CA ALA A 140 -0.03 -11.93 5.74
C ALA A 140 -1.26 -12.56 6.38
N CYS A 141 -1.24 -13.88 6.62
CA CYS A 141 -2.35 -14.59 7.26
C CYS A 141 -2.63 -14.10 8.68
N PHE A 142 -1.60 -13.78 9.46
CA PHE A 142 -1.82 -13.22 10.80
C PHE A 142 -2.42 -11.82 10.76
N GLN A 143 -2.04 -10.96 9.79
CA GLN A 143 -2.66 -9.65 9.64
C GLN A 143 -4.16 -9.78 9.35
N GLU A 144 -4.53 -10.65 8.41
CA GLU A 144 -5.92 -10.90 8.05
C GLU A 144 -6.70 -11.54 9.21
N SER A 145 -6.11 -12.51 9.91
CA SER A 145 -6.74 -13.17 11.06
C SER A 145 -6.97 -12.19 12.21
N MET A 146 -5.99 -11.34 12.54
CA MET A 146 -6.15 -10.34 13.59
C MET A 146 -7.23 -9.32 13.23
N ALA A 147 -7.31 -8.87 11.98
CA ALA A 147 -8.37 -7.98 11.53
C ALA A 147 -9.75 -8.67 11.61
N THR A 148 -9.87 -9.93 11.18
CA THR A 148 -11.11 -10.72 11.24
C THR A 148 -11.60 -10.97 12.67
N LEU A 149 -10.67 -11.13 13.61
CA LEU A 149 -10.96 -11.29 15.04
C LEU A 149 -11.11 -9.94 15.76
N GLU A 150 -11.08 -8.84 15.03
CA GLU A 150 -11.16 -7.48 15.57
C GLU A 150 -10.09 -7.14 16.61
N LEU A 151 -8.91 -7.78 16.49
CA LEU A 151 -7.77 -7.53 17.36
C LEU A 151 -6.97 -6.33 16.84
N PRO A 152 -6.68 -5.33 17.69
CA PRO A 152 -5.84 -4.21 17.30
C PRO A 152 -4.43 -4.66 16.90
N ALA A 153 -4.05 -4.41 15.66
CA ALA A 153 -2.75 -4.82 15.15
C ALA A 153 -2.15 -3.81 14.18
N ILE A 154 -0.82 -3.75 14.16
CA ILE A 154 -0.03 -3.03 13.15
C ILE A 154 1.07 -3.96 12.66
N GLY A 155 1.14 -4.18 11.35
CA GLY A 155 2.26 -4.82 10.70
C GLY A 155 3.30 -3.77 10.29
N TYR A 156 4.60 -4.09 10.47
CA TYR A 156 5.70 -3.24 10.01
C TYR A 156 6.69 -4.05 9.20
N GLY A 157 7.20 -3.44 8.11
CA GLY A 157 8.18 -4.05 7.24
C GLY A 157 8.87 -3.03 6.33
N ILE A 158 9.45 -3.52 5.24
CA ILE A 158 10.09 -2.70 4.22
C ILE A 158 9.21 -2.66 2.97
N ARG A 159 9.04 -1.47 2.38
CA ARG A 159 8.42 -1.28 1.08
C ARG A 159 9.47 -1.51 -0.01
N TYR A 160 9.61 -2.75 -0.45
CA TYR A 160 10.53 -3.05 -1.54
C TYR A 160 10.02 -2.48 -2.86
N GLU A 161 10.89 -1.77 -3.57
CA GLU A 161 10.57 -1.16 -4.86
C GLU A 161 10.41 -2.21 -5.96
N PHE A 162 11.20 -3.29 -5.86
CA PHE A 162 11.16 -4.43 -6.77
C PHE A 162 10.91 -5.71 -5.98
N GLY A 163 10.14 -6.63 -6.59
CA GLY A 163 10.00 -7.98 -6.08
C GLY A 163 11.32 -8.74 -6.10
N ILE A 164 11.34 -9.96 -5.52
CA ILE A 164 12.59 -10.73 -5.45
C ILE A 164 13.15 -10.99 -6.86
N PHE A 165 12.37 -11.47 -7.79
CA PHE A 165 12.59 -11.53 -9.22
C PHE A 165 11.31 -12.00 -9.93
N ARG A 166 11.22 -11.69 -11.22
CA ARG A 166 10.24 -12.28 -12.13
C ARG A 166 10.84 -13.53 -12.76
N GLN A 167 10.13 -14.64 -12.66
CA GLN A 167 10.55 -15.93 -13.17
C GLN A 167 10.11 -16.10 -14.63
N GLN A 168 11.04 -16.48 -15.50
CA GLN A 168 10.77 -16.84 -16.90
C GLN A 168 11.40 -18.20 -17.20
N ILE A 169 10.79 -18.98 -18.08
CA ILE A 169 11.33 -20.25 -18.54
C ILE A 169 11.92 -20.03 -19.93
N GLY A 170 13.24 -20.08 -20.01
CA GLY A 170 14.00 -20.00 -21.26
C GLY A 170 14.41 -21.40 -21.79
N PRO A 171 15.05 -21.47 -22.96
CA PRO A 171 15.51 -22.73 -23.56
C PRO A 171 16.49 -23.53 -22.68
N SER A 172 17.26 -22.85 -21.84
CA SER A 172 18.27 -23.45 -20.93
C SER A 172 17.80 -23.58 -19.49
N GLY A 173 16.52 -23.32 -19.19
CA GLY A 173 15.95 -23.37 -17.84
C GLY A 173 15.39 -22.03 -17.36
N GLN A 174 15.34 -21.84 -16.05
CA GLN A 174 14.84 -20.62 -15.41
C GLN A 174 15.75 -19.43 -15.72
N VAL A 175 15.12 -18.31 -16.07
CA VAL A 175 15.74 -16.98 -16.19
C VAL A 175 15.06 -16.03 -15.22
N GLU A 176 15.87 -15.34 -14.44
CA GLU A 176 15.42 -14.34 -13.47
C GLU A 176 15.54 -12.93 -14.07
N SER A 177 14.52 -12.12 -13.89
CA SER A 177 14.50 -10.73 -14.34
C SER A 177 13.91 -9.84 -13.27
N THR A 178 14.14 -8.53 -13.37
CA THR A 178 13.60 -7.54 -12.45
C THR A 178 12.07 -7.62 -12.42
N ASP A 179 11.50 -7.61 -11.22
CA ASP A 179 10.06 -7.56 -11.00
C ASP A 179 9.63 -6.14 -10.59
N PRO A 180 9.26 -5.27 -11.55
CA PRO A 180 8.87 -3.88 -11.29
C PRO A 180 7.39 -3.78 -10.93
N TRP A 181 6.94 -4.43 -9.86
CA TRP A 181 5.54 -4.49 -9.46
C TRP A 181 4.89 -3.12 -9.19
N LEU A 182 5.69 -2.10 -8.84
CA LEU A 182 5.27 -0.72 -8.64
C LEU A 182 5.29 0.16 -9.90
N ALA A 183 5.68 -0.36 -11.05
CA ALA A 183 5.88 0.45 -12.27
C ALA A 183 4.62 1.20 -12.73
N ARG A 184 3.44 0.70 -12.40
CA ARG A 184 2.14 1.32 -12.73
C ARG A 184 1.44 1.93 -11.51
N GLY A 185 2.17 2.09 -10.38
CA GLY A 185 1.61 2.53 -9.10
C GLY A 185 0.94 1.42 -8.31
N ASN A 186 0.55 1.73 -7.09
CA ASN A 186 -0.20 0.84 -6.20
C ASN A 186 -1.43 1.58 -5.66
N PRO A 187 -2.64 1.22 -6.08
CA PRO A 187 -3.85 1.92 -5.64
C PRO A 187 -4.19 1.71 -4.16
N TRP A 188 -3.60 0.70 -3.51
CA TRP A 188 -3.95 0.29 -2.15
C TRP A 188 -3.17 1.02 -1.06
N GLU A 189 -2.02 1.59 -1.38
CA GLU A 189 -1.17 2.27 -0.40
C GLU A 189 -1.48 3.77 -0.30
N VAL A 190 -1.22 4.31 0.90
CA VAL A 190 -1.28 5.74 1.19
C VAL A 190 0.05 6.16 1.77
N ILE A 191 0.75 7.07 1.08
CA ILE A 191 2.00 7.66 1.59
C ILE A 191 1.71 8.55 2.80
N ARG A 192 2.58 8.49 3.80
CA ARG A 192 2.51 9.30 5.04
C ARG A 192 3.78 10.14 5.19
N PRO A 193 3.93 11.21 4.42
CA PRO A 193 5.12 12.04 4.48
C PRO A 193 5.31 12.74 5.84
N GLU A 194 4.24 12.86 6.61
CA GLU A 194 4.26 13.37 7.99
C GLU A 194 4.90 12.40 9.00
N TRP A 195 5.05 11.11 8.63
CA TRP A 195 5.68 10.09 9.48
C TRP A 195 6.97 9.62 8.85
N THR A 196 8.02 10.40 9.16
CA THR A 196 9.39 10.15 8.70
C THR A 196 10.32 10.01 9.90
N TYR A 197 11.26 9.07 9.80
CA TYR A 197 12.19 8.79 10.89
C TYR A 197 13.61 8.70 10.40
N PRO A 198 14.56 9.45 11.04
CA PRO A 198 15.97 9.31 10.74
C PRO A 198 16.52 8.03 11.39
N VAL A 199 17.34 7.31 10.63
CA VAL A 199 18.10 6.13 11.09
C VAL A 199 19.55 6.31 10.70
N ILE A 200 20.46 6.08 11.64
CA ILE A 200 21.90 6.17 11.38
C ILE A 200 22.44 4.76 11.18
N ILE A 201 22.97 4.48 10.00
CA ILE A 201 23.52 3.18 9.61
C ILE A 201 24.95 3.36 9.13
N GLY A 202 25.92 2.80 9.84
CA GLY A 202 27.34 2.95 9.48
C GLY A 202 27.82 4.40 9.43
N GLY A 203 27.23 5.30 10.21
CA GLY A 203 27.54 6.73 10.25
C GLY A 203 26.84 7.56 9.18
N GLN A 204 26.01 6.95 8.32
CA GLN A 204 25.19 7.65 7.33
C GLN A 204 23.74 7.74 7.82
N MET A 205 23.14 8.91 7.63
CA MET A 205 21.72 9.13 7.94
C MET A 205 20.86 8.70 6.74
N VAL A 206 19.83 7.92 7.02
CA VAL A 206 18.79 7.52 6.08
C VAL A 206 17.44 7.90 6.66
N ILE A 207 16.52 8.35 5.85
CA ILE A 207 15.16 8.72 6.26
C ILE A 207 14.20 7.60 5.85
N GLY A 208 13.49 7.05 6.84
CA GLY A 208 12.37 6.15 6.57
C GLY A 208 11.08 6.92 6.39
N VAL A 209 10.39 6.69 5.27
CA VAL A 209 9.08 7.28 4.96
C VAL A 209 8.02 6.18 5.01
N ALA A 210 6.93 6.43 5.72
CA ALA A 210 5.86 5.45 5.89
C ALA A 210 4.92 5.38 4.67
N TYR A 211 4.56 4.15 4.31
CA TYR A 211 3.49 3.82 3.36
C TYR A 211 2.54 2.86 4.05
N ASP A 212 1.27 3.23 4.15
CA ASP A 212 0.25 2.46 4.84
C ASP A 212 -0.67 1.75 3.87
N THR A 213 -0.93 0.48 4.11
CA THR A 213 -1.94 -0.34 3.41
C THR A 213 -2.95 -0.87 4.43
N PRO A 214 -4.26 -0.62 4.24
CA PRO A 214 -5.29 -1.16 5.13
C PRO A 214 -5.53 -2.65 4.88
N PHE A 215 -5.70 -3.40 5.96
CA PHE A 215 -6.05 -4.82 5.99
C PHE A 215 -7.41 -5.02 6.62
N LEU A 216 -8.43 -5.24 5.81
CA LEU A 216 -9.80 -5.46 6.27
C LEU A 216 -10.00 -6.91 6.71
N GLY A 217 -10.66 -7.11 7.84
CA GLY A 217 -11.10 -8.42 8.29
C GLY A 217 -12.29 -8.96 7.49
N TYR A 218 -12.41 -10.28 7.41
CA TYR A 218 -13.52 -10.94 6.71
C TYR A 218 -14.84 -10.76 7.46
N GLY A 219 -15.81 -10.16 6.79
CA GLY A 219 -17.17 -9.99 7.33
C GLY A 219 -17.28 -9.04 8.53
N VAL A 220 -16.26 -8.25 8.80
CA VAL A 220 -16.21 -7.26 9.89
C VAL A 220 -15.80 -5.89 9.34
N ARG A 221 -15.92 -4.85 10.18
CA ARG A 221 -15.52 -3.48 9.80
C ARG A 221 -14.11 -3.10 10.24
N THR A 222 -13.43 -3.95 10.98
CA THR A 222 -12.07 -3.68 11.46
C THR A 222 -11.07 -3.75 10.31
N ALA A 223 -10.35 -2.67 10.10
CA ALA A 223 -9.26 -2.60 9.13
C ALA A 223 -7.96 -2.18 9.84
N ASN A 224 -7.05 -3.13 10.01
CA ASN A 224 -5.73 -2.91 10.59
C ASN A 224 -4.78 -2.28 9.57
N THR A 225 -3.62 -1.81 10.02
CA THR A 225 -2.64 -1.13 9.18
C THR A 225 -1.41 -2.03 8.96
N LEU A 226 -0.99 -2.15 7.71
CA LEU A 226 0.37 -2.56 7.36
C LEU A 226 1.16 -1.30 6.98
N ARG A 227 2.17 -0.96 7.77
CA ARG A 227 3.07 0.17 7.54
C ARG A 227 4.41 -0.31 7.04
N LEU A 228 4.74 0.08 5.83
CA LEU A 228 5.99 -0.28 5.18
C LEU A 228 6.89 0.94 5.04
N TRP A 229 8.19 0.76 5.29
CA TRP A 229 9.18 1.82 5.25
C TRP A 229 9.91 1.85 3.91
N SER A 230 9.91 3.01 3.27
CA SER A 230 10.75 3.32 2.11
C SER A 230 11.95 4.14 2.56
N ALA A 231 13.14 3.79 2.09
CA ALA A 231 14.37 4.45 2.47
C ALA A 231 14.70 5.59 1.49
N HIS A 232 14.98 6.77 2.03
CA HIS A 232 15.32 7.98 1.30
C HIS A 232 16.60 8.63 1.86
N ALA A 233 17.30 9.40 1.03
CA ALA A 233 18.38 10.24 1.53
C ALA A 233 17.81 11.47 2.28
N PRO A 234 18.56 12.05 3.24
CA PRO A 234 18.20 13.33 3.83
C PRO A 234 18.12 14.46 2.79
N GLU A 235 19.00 14.38 1.79
CA GLU A 235 19.04 15.27 0.61
C GLU A 235 19.14 14.39 -0.63
N ASP A 236 18.18 14.50 -1.52
CA ASP A 236 18.11 13.69 -2.75
C ASP A 236 19.13 14.12 -3.80
N PHE A 237 19.69 15.34 -3.68
CA PHE A 237 20.49 15.95 -4.72
C PHE A 237 21.52 16.94 -4.17
N ASP A 238 22.81 16.66 -4.41
CA ASP A 238 23.89 17.58 -4.10
C ASP A 238 24.12 18.57 -5.25
N PHE A 239 23.53 19.74 -5.12
CA PHE A 239 23.63 20.79 -6.12
C PHE A 239 25.06 21.29 -6.34
N ALA A 240 25.92 21.30 -5.30
CA ALA A 240 27.30 21.72 -5.42
C ALA A 240 28.13 20.78 -6.30
N SER A 241 28.01 19.47 -6.09
CA SER A 241 28.62 18.45 -6.94
C SER A 241 28.11 18.54 -8.38
N PHE A 242 26.80 18.70 -8.57
CA PHE A 242 26.21 18.87 -9.89
C PHE A 242 26.81 20.08 -10.65
N ASN A 243 26.87 21.20 -9.97
CA ASN A 243 27.41 22.46 -10.55
C ASN A 243 28.93 22.36 -10.89
N ALA A 244 29.64 21.49 -10.15
CA ALA A 244 31.05 21.18 -10.44
C ALA A 244 31.25 20.19 -11.59
N GLY A 245 30.15 19.67 -12.18
CA GLY A 245 30.19 18.68 -13.27
C GLY A 245 30.30 17.22 -12.80
N ASP A 246 30.26 16.96 -11.50
CA ASP A 246 30.23 15.57 -10.94
C ASP A 246 28.79 15.09 -10.74
N TYR A 247 28.16 14.70 -11.84
CA TYR A 247 26.76 14.27 -11.85
C TYR A 247 26.51 12.96 -11.08
N THR A 248 27.51 12.07 -11.05
CA THR A 248 27.41 10.81 -10.29
C THR A 248 27.42 11.07 -8.80
N ARG A 249 28.32 11.93 -8.32
CA ARG A 249 28.38 12.30 -6.91
C ARG A 249 27.14 13.04 -6.46
N ALA A 250 26.55 13.86 -7.36
CA ALA A 250 25.34 14.63 -7.05
C ALA A 250 24.14 13.76 -6.62
N VAL A 251 24.08 12.48 -7.01
CA VAL A 251 23.00 11.53 -6.66
C VAL A 251 23.48 10.35 -5.82
N LEU A 252 24.75 10.31 -5.42
CA LEU A 252 25.33 9.14 -4.75
C LEU A 252 24.63 8.79 -3.44
N HIS A 253 24.36 9.79 -2.59
CA HIS A 253 23.68 9.60 -1.31
C HIS A 253 22.27 9.08 -1.50
N LYS A 254 21.54 9.55 -2.50
CA LYS A 254 20.22 9.06 -2.87
C LYS A 254 20.27 7.56 -3.22
N VAL A 255 21.16 7.18 -4.13
CA VAL A 255 21.30 5.78 -4.56
C VAL A 255 21.67 4.87 -3.39
N GLN A 256 22.61 5.28 -2.53
CA GLN A 256 23.01 4.50 -1.37
C GLN A 256 21.86 4.29 -0.37
N SER A 257 21.12 5.35 -0.06
CA SER A 257 20.00 5.28 0.88
C SER A 257 18.85 4.42 0.33
N GLU A 258 18.43 4.67 -0.90
CA GLU A 258 17.33 3.93 -1.53
C GLU A 258 17.63 2.45 -1.74
N THR A 259 18.92 2.06 -1.84
CA THR A 259 19.32 0.65 -1.97
C THR A 259 18.78 -0.21 -0.82
N LEU A 260 18.58 0.36 0.37
CA LEU A 260 18.02 -0.36 1.53
C LEU A 260 16.61 -0.91 1.28
N SER A 261 15.80 -0.22 0.47
CA SER A 261 14.43 -0.65 0.16
C SER A 261 14.24 -1.07 -1.30
N LYS A 262 15.33 -1.41 -2.02
CA LYS A 262 15.22 -1.80 -3.43
C LYS A 262 14.67 -3.20 -3.60
N VAL A 263 15.27 -4.21 -3.00
CA VAL A 263 14.95 -5.62 -3.24
C VAL A 263 14.97 -6.43 -1.95
N LEU A 264 14.00 -7.33 -1.80
CA LEU A 264 13.97 -8.37 -0.77
C LEU A 264 15.12 -9.35 -1.01
N TYR A 265 15.83 -9.73 0.05
CA TYR A 265 16.91 -10.73 0.04
C TYR A 265 18.02 -10.47 -0.99
N PRO A 266 18.86 -9.42 -0.80
CA PRO A 266 20.08 -9.31 -1.58
C PRO A 266 20.94 -10.57 -1.42
N ASN A 267 21.67 -10.94 -2.49
CA ASN A 267 22.59 -12.08 -2.46
C ASN A 267 23.62 -11.88 -1.34
N ASP A 268 23.66 -12.82 -0.38
CA ASP A 268 24.49 -12.79 0.82
C ASP A 268 25.70 -13.74 0.78
N GLU A 269 26.05 -14.24 -0.39
CA GLU A 269 27.33 -14.95 -0.57
C GLU A 269 28.52 -14.02 -0.35
N MET A 270 28.34 -12.74 -0.72
CA MET A 270 29.37 -11.71 -0.55
C MET A 270 29.10 -10.89 0.73
N GLU A 271 30.18 -10.35 1.29
CA GLU A 271 30.15 -9.53 2.50
C GLU A 271 29.24 -8.27 2.34
N GLN A 272 29.24 -7.67 1.15
CA GLN A 272 28.37 -6.51 0.85
C GLN A 272 26.89 -6.87 0.97
N GLY A 273 26.49 -8.05 0.51
CA GLY A 273 25.10 -8.50 0.62
C GLY A 273 24.69 -8.76 2.07
N LYS A 274 25.59 -9.38 2.88
CA LYS A 274 25.35 -9.56 4.32
C LYS A 274 25.18 -8.23 5.06
N ARG A 275 26.03 -7.25 4.74
CA ARG A 275 25.92 -5.89 5.29
C ARG A 275 24.63 -5.21 4.90
N LEU A 276 24.21 -5.33 3.63
CA LEU A 276 22.97 -4.75 3.16
C LEU A 276 21.77 -5.38 3.90
N ARG A 277 21.73 -6.70 4.06
CA ARG A 277 20.67 -7.39 4.84
C ARG A 277 20.60 -6.91 6.27
N LEU A 278 21.75 -6.77 6.95
CA LEU A 278 21.79 -6.22 8.31
C LEU A 278 21.29 -4.77 8.32
N SER A 279 21.70 -3.96 7.35
CA SER A 279 21.26 -2.56 7.24
C SER A 279 19.76 -2.45 7.01
N GLN A 280 19.15 -3.33 6.21
CA GLN A 280 17.71 -3.42 6.02
C GLN A 280 16.99 -3.73 7.34
N GLN A 281 17.53 -4.67 8.15
CA GLN A 281 16.97 -5.03 9.45
C GLN A 281 17.02 -3.86 10.44
N ILE A 282 18.17 -3.19 10.55
CA ILE A 282 18.33 -1.99 11.39
C ILE A 282 17.33 -0.91 10.95
N PHE A 283 17.25 -0.65 9.65
CA PHE A 283 16.42 0.37 9.09
C PHE A 283 14.94 0.20 9.47
N PHE A 284 14.32 -0.93 9.11
CA PHE A 284 12.88 -1.08 9.33
C PHE A 284 12.52 -1.22 10.82
N VAL A 285 13.38 -1.86 11.60
CA VAL A 285 13.15 -2.01 13.04
C VAL A 285 13.24 -0.67 13.75
N SER A 286 14.27 0.14 13.45
CA SER A 286 14.42 1.47 14.05
C SER A 286 13.25 2.38 13.70
N CYS A 287 12.85 2.46 12.42
CA CYS A 287 11.68 3.23 12.01
C CYS A 287 10.41 2.78 12.75
N SER A 288 10.20 1.48 12.85
CA SER A 288 9.01 0.90 13.49
C SER A 288 8.94 1.21 14.99
N LEU A 289 10.06 1.08 15.69
CA LEU A 289 10.12 1.42 17.12
C LEU A 289 9.93 2.92 17.35
N GLN A 290 10.53 3.79 16.53
CA GLN A 290 10.32 5.23 16.62
C GLN A 290 8.84 5.59 16.40
N ASP A 291 8.16 4.94 15.46
CA ASP A 291 6.72 5.11 15.25
C ASP A 291 5.87 4.63 16.43
N MET A 292 6.23 3.48 17.02
CA MET A 292 5.56 3.00 18.24
C MET A 292 5.70 4.00 19.39
N PHE A 293 6.88 4.62 19.57
CA PHE A 293 7.06 5.70 20.55
C PHE A 293 6.25 6.96 20.23
N ARG A 294 6.11 7.31 18.94
CA ARG A 294 5.23 8.40 18.53
C ARG A 294 3.78 8.12 18.93
N ILE A 295 3.28 6.91 18.64
CA ILE A 295 1.93 6.48 19.01
C ILE A 295 1.75 6.53 20.53
N LEU A 296 2.71 5.99 21.30
CA LEU A 296 2.70 5.99 22.74
C LEU A 296 2.56 7.41 23.32
N LYS A 297 3.43 8.31 22.86
CA LYS A 297 3.43 9.73 23.29
C LYS A 297 2.15 10.46 22.86
N GLY A 298 1.66 10.21 21.64
CA GLY A 298 0.42 10.78 21.13
C GLY A 298 -0.82 10.41 21.96
N GLN A 299 -0.75 9.30 22.69
CA GLN A 299 -1.79 8.83 23.61
C GLN A 299 -1.55 9.23 25.06
N GLY A 300 -0.55 10.08 25.34
CA GLY A 300 -0.22 10.55 26.69
C GLY A 300 0.42 9.51 27.59
N LEU A 301 0.91 8.39 27.04
CA LEU A 301 1.57 7.33 27.80
C LEU A 301 3.08 7.61 27.94
N SER A 302 3.65 7.18 29.08
CA SER A 302 5.09 7.27 29.32
C SER A 302 5.87 6.11 28.64
N VAL A 303 7.17 6.30 28.43
CA VAL A 303 8.05 5.26 27.86
C VAL A 303 8.03 3.97 28.70
N THR A 304 7.88 4.08 30.03
CA THR A 304 7.81 2.92 30.94
C THR A 304 6.54 2.08 30.74
N GLU A 305 5.52 2.60 30.05
CA GLU A 305 4.26 1.92 29.74
C GLU A 305 4.27 1.23 28.37
N PHE A 306 5.38 1.29 27.66
CA PHE A 306 5.52 0.67 26.33
C PHE A 306 5.07 -0.81 26.33
N HIS A 307 5.47 -1.58 27.34
CA HIS A 307 5.11 -3.00 27.47
C HIS A 307 3.63 -3.25 27.78
N LYS A 308 2.92 -2.24 28.30
CA LYS A 308 1.46 -2.32 28.50
C LYS A 308 0.70 -2.04 27.21
N LYS A 309 1.25 -1.13 26.39
CA LYS A 309 0.63 -0.68 25.14
C LYS A 309 0.86 -1.65 24.00
N PHE A 310 2.07 -2.20 23.87
CA PHE A 310 2.44 -3.03 22.73
C PHE A 310 2.81 -4.45 23.13
N ALA A 311 2.34 -5.41 22.30
CA ALA A 311 2.82 -6.79 22.29
C ALA A 311 3.51 -7.00 20.94
N VAL A 312 4.85 -7.14 20.94
CA VAL A 312 5.66 -7.21 19.73
C VAL A 312 5.98 -8.64 19.38
N GLN A 313 5.56 -9.07 18.18
CA GLN A 313 5.92 -10.34 17.58
C GLN A 313 7.05 -10.13 16.59
N LEU A 314 8.13 -10.87 16.76
CA LEU A 314 9.28 -10.91 15.87
C LEU A 314 9.14 -12.08 14.91
N ASN A 315 9.00 -11.80 13.61
CA ASN A 315 8.88 -12.84 12.59
C ASN A 315 10.25 -13.26 12.11
N ASP A 316 10.71 -14.44 12.57
CA ASP A 316 12.05 -14.98 12.39
C ASP A 316 13.15 -14.15 13.09
N THR A 317 14.39 -14.32 12.66
CA THR A 317 15.57 -13.65 13.20
C THR A 317 15.77 -12.23 12.67
N HIS A 318 15.14 -11.86 11.55
CA HIS A 318 15.31 -10.57 10.91
C HIS A 318 15.06 -9.37 11.85
N PRO A 319 13.98 -9.35 12.65
CA PRO A 319 13.73 -8.27 13.59
C PRO A 319 14.34 -8.48 14.97
N ALA A 320 15.19 -9.49 15.19
CA ALA A 320 15.77 -9.78 16.51
C ALA A 320 16.57 -8.60 17.10
N ILE A 321 17.11 -7.74 16.24
CA ILE A 321 17.80 -6.50 16.63
C ILE A 321 16.89 -5.52 17.40
N ALA A 322 15.57 -5.72 17.37
CA ALA A 322 14.60 -4.88 18.07
C ALA A 322 14.87 -4.76 19.56
N VAL A 323 15.44 -5.78 20.20
CA VAL A 323 15.80 -5.74 21.62
C VAL A 323 16.88 -4.69 21.88
N ALA A 324 17.97 -4.73 21.11
CA ALA A 324 19.06 -3.77 21.24
C ALA A 324 18.63 -2.34 20.86
N GLU A 325 17.86 -2.21 19.77
CA GLU A 325 17.37 -0.94 19.28
C GLU A 325 16.37 -0.31 20.25
N LEU A 326 15.47 -1.09 20.84
CA LEU A 326 14.56 -0.62 21.88
C LEU A 326 15.30 -0.09 23.12
N MET A 327 16.38 -0.76 23.52
CA MET A 327 17.23 -0.29 24.63
C MET A 327 17.94 1.03 24.29
N GLN A 328 18.39 1.20 23.06
CA GLN A 328 19.05 2.42 22.60
C GLN A 328 18.07 3.59 22.53
N ILE A 329 16.95 3.42 21.87
CA ILE A 329 15.90 4.45 21.72
C ILE A 329 15.30 4.78 23.09
N GLY A 330 15.02 3.78 23.91
CA GLY A 330 14.49 3.95 25.27
C GLY A 330 15.39 4.81 26.15
N ARG A 331 16.71 4.63 26.08
CA ARG A 331 17.68 5.48 26.81
C ARG A 331 17.70 6.93 26.34
N ALA A 332 17.47 7.18 25.05
CA ALA A 332 17.42 8.53 24.51
C ALA A 332 16.15 9.30 24.92
N HIS A 333 15.14 8.60 25.45
CA HIS A 333 13.86 9.17 25.83
C HIS A 333 13.61 9.20 27.35
N VAL A 334 14.53 8.70 28.16
CA VAL A 334 14.58 8.82 29.62
C VAL A 334 15.47 9.99 30.01
#